data_8bdb908f50483c8d72c2916fd7bdcc66
#
_entry.id   8bdb908f50483c8d72c2916fd7bdcc66
#
_cell.length_a   1.000
_cell.length_b   1.000
_cell.length_c   1.000
_cell.angle_alpha   90.00
_cell.angle_beta   90.00
_cell.angle_gamma   90.00
#
_symmetry.space_group_name_H-M   'P 1'
#
loop_
_entity.id
_entity.type
_entity.pdbx_description
1 polymer ?
#
loop_
_entity_poly.entity_id
_entity_poly.type
_entity_poly.pdbx_seq_one_letter_code
_entity_poly.pdbx_strand_id
1 'polypeptide(L)'
;MITTVAIFTRLRVFQELLSSFVGARPEFAVIAVAASEMEATRSVVAQRPDVILIDAGLPGVWNVADAAVQAGVRTIVFGLADNPHPIESASRHGCRDVLLTSATAHDVVDALEHARRPAPQPAERPVAAGISALTYRELDVLKLVALGLSNKEIAAELTVSVPTVKTHIHNLLHKLGTRRRTDAARLLHVAASTAVVEARTVRHLGIVGREPRDERVRVPAG
;
A
#
# COMPACT_ATOMS: atom_id res chain seq x y z
N MET A 1 -4.42 7.66 -16.72
CA MET A 1 -5.64 6.84 -16.60
C MET A 1 -6.23 7.10 -15.23
N ILE A 2 -7.50 7.46 -15.14
CA ILE A 2 -8.22 7.71 -13.87
C ILE A 2 -8.62 6.35 -13.31
N THR A 3 -8.37 6.13 -12.03
CA THR A 3 -8.75 4.90 -11.33
C THR A 3 -10.12 5.10 -10.69
N THR A 4 -11.05 4.22 -11.01
CA THR A 4 -12.40 4.25 -10.47
C THR A 4 -12.45 3.57 -9.10
N VAL A 5 -13.03 4.25 -8.12
CA VAL A 5 -13.11 3.80 -6.73
C VAL A 5 -14.57 3.70 -6.30
N ALA A 6 -14.93 2.61 -5.63
CA ALA A 6 -16.20 2.52 -4.92
C ALA A 6 -15.96 2.43 -3.41
N ILE A 7 -16.83 3.05 -2.61
CA ILE A 7 -16.67 3.17 -1.15
C ILE A 7 -17.90 2.58 -0.48
N PHE A 8 -17.69 1.53 0.32
CA PHE A 8 -18.77 0.79 0.97
C PHE A 8 -18.61 0.84 2.49
N THR A 9 -19.47 1.60 3.14
CA THR A 9 -19.53 1.74 4.59
C THR A 9 -20.92 2.17 5.04
N ARG A 10 -21.33 1.70 6.21
CA ARG A 10 -22.63 2.08 6.81
C ARG A 10 -22.66 3.52 7.33
N LEU A 11 -21.50 4.09 7.60
CA LEU A 11 -21.40 5.40 8.22
C LEU A 11 -21.40 6.50 7.15
N ARG A 12 -22.50 7.24 7.02
CA ARG A 12 -22.65 8.34 6.03
C ARG A 12 -21.50 9.34 6.10
N VAL A 13 -21.11 9.71 7.31
CA VAL A 13 -19.96 10.60 7.54
C VAL A 13 -18.70 10.06 6.86
N PHE A 14 -18.40 8.77 6.96
CA PHE A 14 -17.26 8.18 6.28
C PHE A 14 -17.44 8.13 4.78
N GLN A 15 -18.65 7.89 4.27
CA GLN A 15 -18.93 7.98 2.83
C GLN A 15 -18.59 9.37 2.28
N GLU A 16 -19.07 10.43 2.94
CA GLU A 16 -18.84 11.81 2.52
C GLU A 16 -17.38 12.22 2.64
N LEU A 17 -16.74 11.93 3.79
CA LEU A 17 -15.34 12.25 4.02
C LEU A 17 -14.40 11.52 3.04
N LEU A 18 -14.56 10.21 2.88
CA LEU A 18 -13.72 9.43 1.98
C LEU A 18 -13.97 9.80 0.52
N SER A 19 -15.24 10.05 0.14
CA SER A 19 -15.55 10.48 -1.23
C SER A 19 -14.94 11.84 -1.55
N SER A 20 -15.04 12.80 -0.64
CA SER A 20 -14.40 14.11 -0.78
C SER A 20 -12.89 14.01 -0.81
N PHE A 21 -12.32 13.22 0.10
CA PHE A 21 -10.87 13.04 0.25
C PHE A 21 -10.24 12.34 -0.95
N VAL A 22 -10.87 11.27 -1.46
CA VAL A 22 -10.41 10.54 -2.64
C VAL A 22 -10.66 11.36 -3.90
N GLY A 23 -11.87 11.97 -4.03
CA GLY A 23 -12.26 12.76 -5.19
C GLY A 23 -11.50 14.08 -5.34
N ALA A 24 -10.81 14.56 -4.30
CA ALA A 24 -9.93 15.73 -4.40
C ALA A 24 -8.63 15.44 -5.20
N ARG A 25 -8.38 14.20 -5.56
CA ARG A 25 -7.21 13.76 -6.32
C ARG A 25 -7.57 13.47 -7.77
N PRO A 26 -6.90 14.10 -8.74
CA PRO A 26 -7.27 13.97 -10.16
C PRO A 26 -7.07 12.55 -10.73
N GLU A 27 -6.28 11.72 -10.06
CA GLU A 27 -6.02 10.34 -10.45
C GLU A 27 -7.11 9.35 -10.04
N PHE A 28 -8.05 9.75 -9.16
CA PHE A 28 -9.14 8.91 -8.67
C PHE A 28 -10.51 9.49 -9.00
N ALA A 29 -11.46 8.63 -9.28
CA ALA A 29 -12.87 8.97 -9.43
C ALA A 29 -13.74 8.06 -8.57
N VAL A 30 -14.46 8.62 -7.60
CA VAL A 30 -15.45 7.88 -6.82
C VAL A 30 -16.71 7.71 -7.67
N ILE A 31 -17.00 6.48 -8.07
CA ILE A 31 -18.11 6.16 -8.96
C ILE A 31 -19.32 5.55 -8.25
N ALA A 32 -19.12 5.03 -7.04
CA ALA A 32 -20.20 4.45 -6.25
C ALA A 32 -19.95 4.60 -4.75
N VAL A 33 -21.03 4.70 -4.00
CA VAL A 33 -21.08 4.55 -2.54
C VAL A 33 -22.23 3.63 -2.18
N ALA A 34 -22.05 2.78 -1.15
CA ALA A 34 -23.11 1.91 -0.67
C ALA A 34 -23.03 1.72 0.83
N ALA A 35 -24.20 1.49 1.45
CA ALA A 35 -24.35 1.31 2.89
C ALA A 35 -24.80 -0.10 3.28
N SER A 36 -25.09 -0.95 2.32
CA SER A 36 -25.56 -2.33 2.52
C SER A 36 -24.83 -3.31 1.62
N GLU A 37 -24.80 -4.58 2.03
CA GLU A 37 -24.23 -5.69 1.24
C GLU A 37 -24.84 -5.75 -0.17
N MET A 38 -26.17 -5.66 -0.25
CA MET A 38 -26.89 -5.77 -1.53
C MET A 38 -26.51 -4.64 -2.50
N GLU A 39 -26.46 -3.41 -2.03
CA GLU A 39 -26.06 -2.25 -2.84
C GLU A 39 -24.61 -2.36 -3.28
N ALA A 40 -23.72 -2.74 -2.35
CA ALA A 40 -22.29 -2.92 -2.62
C ALA A 40 -22.05 -4.00 -3.67
N THR A 41 -22.66 -5.18 -3.50
CA THR A 41 -22.55 -6.27 -4.48
C THR A 41 -23.09 -5.88 -5.85
N ARG A 42 -24.25 -5.19 -5.90
CA ARG A 42 -24.81 -4.67 -7.14
C ARG A 42 -23.86 -3.69 -7.83
N SER A 43 -23.27 -2.77 -7.06
CA SER A 43 -22.31 -1.80 -7.59
C SER A 43 -21.06 -2.46 -8.16
N VAL A 44 -20.51 -3.46 -7.48
CA VAL A 44 -19.37 -4.24 -7.97
C VAL A 44 -19.67 -4.88 -9.33
N VAL A 45 -20.82 -5.53 -9.44
CA VAL A 45 -21.19 -6.25 -10.67
C VAL A 45 -21.52 -5.29 -11.82
N ALA A 46 -22.29 -4.22 -11.54
CA ALA A 46 -22.81 -3.33 -12.57
C ALA A 46 -21.76 -2.30 -13.03
N GLN A 47 -20.97 -1.75 -12.13
CA GLN A 47 -20.07 -0.63 -12.42
C GLN A 47 -18.61 -1.06 -12.58
N ARG A 48 -18.23 -2.24 -12.08
CA ARG A 48 -16.88 -2.81 -12.14
C ARG A 48 -15.79 -1.77 -11.82
N PRO A 49 -15.78 -1.18 -10.60
CA PRO A 49 -14.74 -0.26 -10.21
C PRO A 49 -13.36 -0.94 -10.27
N ASP A 50 -12.30 -0.18 -10.47
CA ASP A 50 -10.93 -0.70 -10.41
C ASP A 50 -10.57 -1.13 -8.98
N VAL A 51 -11.07 -0.38 -7.98
CA VAL A 51 -10.79 -0.60 -6.56
C VAL A 51 -12.05 -0.38 -5.72
N ILE A 52 -12.24 -1.22 -4.71
CA ILE A 52 -13.21 -0.96 -3.65
C ILE A 52 -12.52 -0.69 -2.31
N LEU A 53 -12.99 0.33 -1.60
CA LEU A 53 -12.75 0.55 -0.18
C LEU A 53 -13.96 0.04 0.59
N ILE A 54 -13.80 -1.03 1.37
CA ILE A 54 -14.90 -1.65 2.09
C ILE A 54 -14.64 -1.65 3.59
N ASP A 55 -15.60 -1.13 4.35
CA ASP A 55 -15.58 -1.11 5.81
C ASP A 55 -15.79 -2.52 6.37
N ALA A 56 -14.87 -2.95 7.22
CA ALA A 56 -14.97 -4.22 7.93
C ALA A 56 -16.24 -4.36 8.80
N GLY A 57 -16.81 -3.23 9.20
CA GLY A 57 -18.08 -3.17 9.93
C GLY A 57 -19.34 -3.31 9.06
N LEU A 58 -19.19 -3.41 7.72
CA LEU A 58 -20.32 -3.64 6.84
C LEU A 58 -20.83 -5.08 7.00
N PRO A 59 -22.13 -5.29 7.31
CA PRO A 59 -22.71 -6.64 7.30
C PRO A 59 -22.48 -7.29 5.94
N GLY A 60 -22.05 -8.55 5.92
CA GLY A 60 -21.75 -9.27 4.68
C GLY A 60 -20.49 -8.81 3.96
N VAL A 61 -19.57 -8.09 4.64
CA VAL A 61 -18.30 -7.58 4.06
C VAL A 61 -17.55 -8.64 3.25
N TRP A 62 -17.51 -9.86 3.74
CA TRP A 62 -16.78 -10.95 3.09
C TRP A 62 -17.47 -11.45 1.81
N ASN A 63 -18.81 -11.44 1.77
CA ASN A 63 -19.57 -11.76 0.55
C ASN A 63 -19.32 -10.72 -0.54
N VAL A 64 -19.28 -9.44 -0.16
CA VAL A 64 -18.93 -8.34 -1.09
C VAL A 64 -17.49 -8.46 -1.57
N ALA A 65 -16.56 -8.80 -0.66
CA ALA A 65 -15.15 -9.01 -1.01
C ALA A 65 -14.99 -10.18 -1.99
N ASP A 66 -15.66 -11.30 -1.76
CA ASP A 66 -15.65 -12.46 -2.66
C ASP A 66 -16.22 -12.11 -4.05
N ALA A 67 -17.33 -11.38 -4.10
CA ALA A 67 -17.91 -10.92 -5.35
C ALA A 67 -16.96 -9.98 -6.12
N ALA A 68 -16.25 -9.10 -5.41
CA ALA A 68 -15.27 -8.20 -6.00
C ALA A 68 -14.06 -8.97 -6.57
N VAL A 69 -13.53 -9.92 -5.81
CA VAL A 69 -12.41 -10.78 -6.24
C VAL A 69 -12.80 -11.59 -7.48
N GLN A 70 -14.00 -12.17 -7.52
CA GLN A 70 -14.52 -12.89 -8.67
C GLN A 70 -14.70 -11.99 -9.90
N ALA A 71 -15.06 -10.72 -9.69
CA ALA A 71 -15.16 -9.73 -10.75
C ALA A 71 -13.80 -9.14 -11.18
N GLY A 72 -12.69 -9.55 -10.56
CA GLY A 72 -11.35 -9.01 -10.81
C GLY A 72 -11.12 -7.61 -10.24
N VAL A 73 -11.98 -7.16 -9.34
CA VAL A 73 -11.93 -5.85 -8.67
C VAL A 73 -10.99 -5.93 -7.47
N ARG A 74 -10.12 -4.95 -7.30
CA ARG A 74 -9.21 -4.90 -6.15
C ARG A 74 -9.94 -4.45 -4.91
N THR A 75 -9.66 -5.13 -3.81
CA THR A 75 -10.37 -4.92 -2.54
C THR A 75 -9.40 -4.46 -1.47
N ILE A 76 -9.69 -3.30 -0.87
CA ILE A 76 -9.04 -2.76 0.30
C ILE A 76 -10.07 -2.78 1.43
N VAL A 77 -9.80 -3.55 2.48
CA VAL A 77 -10.66 -3.60 3.67
C VAL A 77 -10.11 -2.64 4.71
N PHE A 78 -10.95 -1.71 5.20
CA PHE A 78 -10.55 -0.76 6.25
C PHE A 78 -11.37 -0.93 7.52
N GLY A 79 -10.87 -0.38 8.64
CA GLY A 79 -11.54 -0.43 9.92
C GLY A 79 -11.45 -1.78 10.62
N LEU A 80 -10.49 -2.62 10.24
CA LEU A 80 -10.25 -3.89 10.91
C LEU A 80 -9.68 -3.65 12.30
N ALA A 81 -10.22 -4.35 13.30
CA ALA A 81 -9.70 -4.33 14.65
C ALA A 81 -8.27 -4.91 14.72
N ASP A 82 -7.49 -4.40 15.66
CA ASP A 82 -6.08 -4.74 15.88
C ASP A 82 -5.87 -6.15 16.44
N ASN A 83 -6.56 -7.15 15.89
CA ASN A 83 -6.36 -8.55 16.27
C ASN A 83 -6.11 -9.41 15.01
N PRO A 84 -5.47 -10.58 15.13
CA PRO A 84 -5.07 -11.36 13.94
C PRO A 84 -6.26 -11.95 13.17
N HIS A 85 -7.38 -12.19 13.80
CA HIS A 85 -8.52 -12.90 13.23
C HIS A 85 -9.14 -12.19 11.99
N PRO A 86 -9.41 -10.87 12.01
CA PRO A 86 -9.92 -10.16 10.84
C PRO A 86 -8.94 -10.11 9.68
N ILE A 87 -7.63 -10.02 9.96
CA ILE A 87 -6.58 -9.98 8.94
C ILE A 87 -6.50 -11.32 8.20
N GLU A 88 -6.56 -12.44 8.94
CA GLU A 88 -6.61 -13.78 8.35
C GLU A 88 -7.88 -13.99 7.54
N SER A 89 -9.01 -13.45 8.00
CA SER A 89 -10.25 -13.49 7.24
C SER A 89 -10.14 -12.72 5.94
N ALA A 90 -9.64 -11.49 5.96
CA ALA A 90 -9.39 -10.70 4.75
C ALA A 90 -8.52 -11.46 3.74
N SER A 91 -7.44 -12.09 4.21
CA SER A 91 -6.56 -12.89 3.35
C SER A 91 -7.26 -14.09 2.72
N ARG A 92 -8.12 -14.78 3.47
CA ARG A 92 -8.91 -15.93 2.96
C ARG A 92 -9.89 -15.52 1.86
N HIS A 93 -10.44 -14.31 1.94
CA HIS A 93 -11.33 -13.71 0.95
C HIS A 93 -10.57 -12.94 -0.15
N GLY A 94 -9.26 -13.16 -0.30
CA GLY A 94 -8.45 -12.61 -1.39
C GLY A 94 -8.19 -11.11 -1.29
N CYS A 95 -8.51 -10.46 -0.16
CA CYS A 95 -8.19 -9.07 0.07
C CYS A 95 -6.68 -8.90 0.26
N ARG A 96 -6.06 -8.11 -0.60
CA ARG A 96 -4.60 -7.93 -0.61
C ARG A 96 -4.12 -6.79 0.27
N ASP A 97 -4.95 -5.78 0.45
CA ASP A 97 -4.64 -4.60 1.25
C ASP A 97 -5.65 -4.48 2.41
N VAL A 98 -5.12 -4.27 3.60
CA VAL A 98 -5.88 -4.19 4.84
C VAL A 98 -5.45 -2.94 5.59
N LEU A 99 -6.41 -2.13 6.01
CA LEU A 99 -6.20 -0.95 6.82
C LEU A 99 -6.85 -1.12 8.18
N LEU A 100 -6.07 -0.98 9.24
CA LEU A 100 -6.57 -1.11 10.61
C LEU A 100 -7.36 0.14 11.04
N THR A 101 -8.04 0.07 12.17
CA THR A 101 -8.71 1.22 12.80
C THR A 101 -7.75 2.37 13.12
N SER A 102 -6.46 2.10 13.25
CA SER A 102 -5.39 3.08 13.44
C SER A 102 -4.84 3.68 12.14
N ALA A 103 -5.35 3.25 10.97
CA ALA A 103 -4.89 3.78 9.67
C ALA A 103 -5.25 5.25 9.52
N THR A 104 -4.32 6.00 8.97
CA THR A 104 -4.47 7.42 8.66
C THR A 104 -5.04 7.63 7.26
N ALA A 105 -5.45 8.85 6.95
CA ALA A 105 -5.85 9.23 5.60
C ALA A 105 -4.71 9.00 4.57
N HIS A 106 -3.46 9.12 4.99
CA HIS A 106 -2.29 8.85 4.14
C HIS A 106 -2.20 7.37 3.77
N ASP A 107 -2.43 6.48 4.74
CA ASP A 107 -2.44 5.02 4.49
C ASP A 107 -3.52 4.62 3.48
N VAL A 108 -4.68 5.30 3.49
CA VAL A 108 -5.75 5.09 2.49
C VAL A 108 -5.27 5.46 1.09
N VAL A 109 -4.59 6.61 0.94
CA VAL A 109 -4.04 7.05 -0.36
C VAL A 109 -2.98 6.08 -0.84
N ASP A 110 -2.05 5.71 0.02
CA ASP A 110 -0.98 4.77 -0.32
C ASP A 110 -1.54 3.42 -0.79
N ALA A 111 -2.59 2.92 -0.12
CA ALA A 111 -3.26 1.70 -0.53
C ALA A 111 -3.96 1.83 -1.88
N LEU A 112 -4.62 2.98 -2.15
CA LEU A 112 -5.24 3.26 -3.43
C LEU A 112 -4.20 3.41 -4.56
N GLU A 113 -3.11 4.13 -4.32
CA GLU A 113 -2.01 4.27 -5.29
C GLU A 113 -1.36 2.92 -5.58
N HIS A 114 -1.22 2.08 -4.55
CA HIS A 114 -0.74 0.72 -4.75
C HIS A 114 -1.71 -0.09 -5.61
N ALA A 115 -3.01 0.04 -5.39
CA ALA A 115 -4.03 -0.62 -6.17
C ALA A 115 -4.09 -0.15 -7.64
N ARG A 116 -3.62 1.04 -7.99
CA ARG A 116 -3.51 1.53 -9.39
C ARG A 116 -2.48 0.77 -10.22
N ARG A 117 -1.45 0.23 -9.58
CA ARG A 117 -0.39 -0.46 -10.30
C ARG A 117 -0.91 -1.79 -10.85
N PRO A 118 -0.58 -2.19 -12.09
CA PRO A 118 -0.96 -3.49 -12.61
C PRO A 118 -0.58 -4.59 -11.61
N ALA A 119 -1.49 -5.54 -11.37
CA ALA A 119 -1.16 -6.68 -10.53
C ALA A 119 0.03 -7.41 -11.16
N PRO A 120 1.14 -7.63 -10.44
CA PRO A 120 2.22 -8.44 -10.98
C PRO A 120 1.71 -9.86 -11.21
N GLN A 121 1.97 -10.39 -12.40
CA GLN A 121 1.64 -11.80 -12.70
C GLN A 121 2.44 -12.73 -11.77
N PRO A 122 1.89 -13.91 -11.38
CA PRO A 122 2.46 -14.78 -10.35
C PRO A 122 3.81 -15.43 -10.67
N ALA A 123 4.28 -15.35 -11.90
CA ALA A 123 5.54 -15.95 -12.34
C ALA A 123 6.52 -14.87 -12.78
N GLU A 124 7.67 -14.78 -12.13
CA GLU A 124 8.82 -13.94 -12.45
C GLU A 124 8.76 -12.50 -11.89
N ARG A 125 8.88 -12.34 -10.56
CA ARG A 125 9.22 -11.04 -9.97
C ARG A 125 10.73 -10.90 -9.82
N PRO A 126 11.40 -10.00 -10.55
CA PRO A 126 12.70 -9.53 -10.11
C PRO A 126 12.58 -8.95 -8.69
N VAL A 127 13.53 -9.23 -7.82
CA VAL A 127 13.56 -8.79 -6.41
C VAL A 127 13.29 -7.28 -6.28
N ALA A 128 13.80 -6.47 -7.22
CA ALA A 128 13.58 -5.03 -7.30
C ALA A 128 12.11 -4.65 -7.54
N ALA A 129 11.35 -5.42 -8.33
CA ALA A 129 9.94 -5.15 -8.60
C ALA A 129 9.03 -5.40 -7.38
N GLY A 130 9.42 -6.33 -6.50
CA GLY A 130 8.72 -6.57 -5.23
C GLY A 130 8.85 -5.40 -4.26
N ILE A 131 10.03 -4.79 -4.15
CA ILE A 131 10.29 -3.66 -3.24
C ILE A 131 9.63 -2.38 -3.76
N SER A 132 9.64 -2.11 -5.06
CA SER A 132 8.95 -0.96 -5.65
C SER A 132 7.42 -1.02 -5.54
N ALA A 133 6.87 -2.17 -5.18
CA ALA A 133 5.45 -2.37 -4.92
C ALA A 133 5.04 -2.04 -3.47
N LEU A 134 5.99 -1.77 -2.59
CA LEU A 134 5.72 -1.40 -1.20
C LEU A 134 5.29 0.06 -1.10
N THR A 135 4.35 0.36 -0.19
CA THR A 135 4.08 1.72 0.25
C THR A 135 5.29 2.27 1.03
N TYR A 136 5.36 3.59 1.19
CA TYR A 136 6.42 4.21 2.01
C TYR A 136 6.46 3.61 3.43
N ARG A 137 5.28 3.38 4.03
CA ARG A 137 5.17 2.82 5.38
C ARG A 137 5.66 1.38 5.46
N GLU A 138 5.30 0.55 4.49
CA GLU A 138 5.79 -0.83 4.39
C GLU A 138 7.29 -0.89 4.15
N LEU A 139 7.82 0.06 3.37
CA LEU A 139 9.26 0.17 3.15
C LEU A 139 10.00 0.56 4.44
N ASP A 140 9.46 1.49 5.23
CA ASP A 140 10.04 1.86 6.52
C ASP A 140 10.02 0.67 7.49
N VAL A 141 8.89 -0.03 7.56
CA VAL A 141 8.80 -1.27 8.36
C VAL A 141 9.81 -2.32 7.84
N LEU A 142 9.97 -2.49 6.54
CA LEU A 142 10.93 -3.44 5.96
C LEU A 142 12.38 -3.08 6.32
N LYS A 143 12.74 -1.80 6.31
CA LYS A 143 14.07 -1.33 6.74
C LYS A 143 14.35 -1.71 8.20
N LEU A 144 13.39 -1.49 9.09
CA LEU A 144 13.51 -1.82 10.51
C LEU A 144 13.51 -3.35 10.74
N VAL A 145 12.76 -4.11 9.93
CA VAL A 145 12.82 -5.57 9.90
C VAL A 145 14.20 -6.05 9.48
N ALA A 146 14.82 -5.43 8.50
CA ALA A 146 16.16 -5.76 8.03
C ALA A 146 17.27 -5.44 9.08
N LEU A 147 17.03 -4.44 9.94
CA LEU A 147 17.87 -4.15 11.10
C LEU A 147 17.66 -5.12 12.26
N GLY A 148 16.72 -6.06 12.14
CA GLY A 148 16.47 -7.10 13.15
C GLY A 148 15.53 -6.67 14.30
N LEU A 149 14.93 -5.49 14.25
CA LEU A 149 14.07 -4.98 15.32
C LEU A 149 12.82 -5.87 15.48
N SER A 150 12.41 -6.10 16.73
CA SER A 150 11.15 -6.76 17.05
C SER A 150 9.94 -5.86 16.69
N ASN A 151 8.75 -6.44 16.59
CA ASN A 151 7.53 -5.65 16.33
C ASN A 151 7.26 -4.58 17.39
N LYS A 152 7.69 -4.80 18.64
CA LYS A 152 7.56 -3.83 19.74
C LYS A 152 8.50 -2.64 19.53
N GLU A 153 9.73 -2.89 19.14
CA GLU A 153 10.72 -1.86 18.83
C GLU A 153 10.33 -1.07 17.59
N ILE A 154 9.85 -1.74 16.53
CA ILE A 154 9.34 -1.08 15.32
C ILE A 154 8.14 -0.19 15.66
N ALA A 155 7.22 -0.67 16.53
CA ALA A 155 6.08 0.10 16.97
C ALA A 155 6.49 1.39 17.72
N ALA A 156 7.49 1.29 18.59
CA ALA A 156 8.05 2.44 19.30
C ALA A 156 8.72 3.42 18.33
N GLU A 157 9.57 2.92 17.43
CA GLU A 157 10.31 3.76 16.46
C GLU A 157 9.36 4.52 15.52
N LEU A 158 8.31 3.86 15.06
CA LEU A 158 7.36 4.43 14.12
C LEU A 158 6.17 5.13 14.78
N THR A 159 6.11 5.15 16.11
CA THR A 159 5.02 5.74 16.91
C THR A 159 3.64 5.18 16.54
N VAL A 160 3.55 3.85 16.40
CA VAL A 160 2.31 3.12 16.07
C VAL A 160 2.09 1.96 17.04
N SER A 161 0.91 1.33 16.97
CA SER A 161 0.64 0.14 17.78
C SER A 161 1.37 -1.11 17.25
N VAL A 162 1.67 -2.08 18.13
CA VAL A 162 2.27 -3.37 17.73
C VAL A 162 1.38 -4.13 16.73
N PRO A 163 0.04 -4.16 16.87
CA PRO A 163 -0.85 -4.68 15.85
C PRO A 163 -0.70 -4.03 14.49
N THR A 164 -0.59 -2.69 14.44
CA THR A 164 -0.35 -1.94 13.19
C THR A 164 0.93 -2.42 12.48
N VAL A 165 2.01 -2.61 13.23
CA VAL A 165 3.26 -3.17 12.69
C VAL A 165 3.04 -4.58 12.13
N LYS A 166 2.29 -5.44 12.84
CA LYS A 166 1.98 -6.79 12.34
C LYS A 166 1.23 -6.75 11.02
N THR A 167 0.30 -5.81 10.84
CA THR A 167 -0.43 -5.62 9.58
C THR A 167 0.50 -5.17 8.47
N HIS A 168 1.36 -4.18 8.71
CA HIS A 168 2.33 -3.76 7.72
C HIS A 168 3.28 -4.89 7.32
N ILE A 169 3.73 -5.70 8.28
CA ILE A 169 4.55 -6.88 8.00
C ILE A 169 3.77 -7.90 7.16
N HIS A 170 2.51 -8.17 7.49
CA HIS A 170 1.67 -9.06 6.70
C HIS A 170 1.56 -8.59 5.25
N ASN A 171 1.19 -7.33 5.05
CA ASN A 171 1.02 -6.73 3.73
C ASN A 171 2.34 -6.73 2.93
N LEU A 172 3.45 -6.33 3.55
CA LEU A 172 4.75 -6.33 2.87
C LEU A 172 5.21 -7.74 2.48
N LEU A 173 5.02 -8.75 3.34
CA LEU A 173 5.37 -10.14 3.02
C LEU A 173 4.55 -10.66 1.84
N HIS A 174 3.26 -10.33 1.81
CA HIS A 174 2.39 -10.66 0.70
C HIS A 174 2.85 -9.98 -0.60
N LYS A 175 3.15 -8.67 -0.56
CA LYS A 175 3.62 -7.90 -1.73
C LYS A 175 4.98 -8.38 -2.23
N LEU A 176 5.86 -8.78 -1.33
CA LEU A 176 7.17 -9.36 -1.65
C LEU A 176 7.08 -10.83 -2.12
N GLY A 177 5.91 -11.48 -1.98
CA GLY A 177 5.75 -12.89 -2.31
C GLY A 177 6.51 -13.82 -1.37
N THR A 178 6.82 -13.39 -0.14
CA THR A 178 7.55 -14.17 0.86
C THR A 178 6.64 -14.55 2.03
N ARG A 179 7.00 -15.63 2.75
CA ARG A 179 6.25 -16.07 3.92
C ARG A 179 6.97 -15.77 5.24
N ARG A 180 8.26 -15.45 5.19
CA ARG A 180 9.10 -15.26 6.37
C ARG A 180 9.69 -13.85 6.38
N ARG A 181 9.70 -13.23 7.57
CA ARG A 181 10.32 -11.90 7.75
C ARG A 181 11.81 -11.88 7.40
N THR A 182 12.51 -13.01 7.64
CA THR A 182 13.92 -13.16 7.29
C THR A 182 14.15 -13.12 5.78
N ASP A 183 13.22 -13.68 5.01
CA ASP A 183 13.31 -13.66 3.55
C ASP A 183 13.08 -12.24 3.01
N ALA A 184 12.12 -11.49 3.60
CA ALA A 184 11.91 -10.09 3.27
C ALA A 184 13.15 -9.23 3.58
N ALA A 185 13.78 -9.42 4.73
CA ALA A 185 15.03 -8.73 5.08
C ALA A 185 16.14 -9.02 4.06
N ARG A 186 16.31 -10.28 3.65
CA ARG A 186 17.28 -10.67 2.61
C ARG A 186 17.01 -9.99 1.27
N LEU A 187 15.75 -9.89 0.85
CA LEU A 187 15.37 -9.24 -0.40
C LEU A 187 15.80 -7.76 -0.41
N LEU A 188 15.65 -7.05 0.70
CA LEU A 188 16.12 -5.66 0.82
C LEU A 188 17.64 -5.56 0.71
N HIS A 189 18.38 -6.45 1.37
CA HIS A 189 19.84 -6.47 1.28
C HIS A 189 20.34 -6.77 -0.15
N VAL A 190 19.71 -7.72 -0.85
CA VAL A 190 20.05 -8.03 -2.24
C VAL A 190 19.78 -6.84 -3.15
N ALA A 191 18.61 -6.17 -3.02
CA ALA A 191 18.27 -5.00 -3.82
C ALA A 191 19.23 -3.83 -3.55
N ALA A 192 19.58 -3.58 -2.30
CA ALA A 192 20.56 -2.54 -1.94
C ALA A 192 21.95 -2.84 -2.55
N SER A 193 22.38 -4.09 -2.54
CA SER A 193 23.65 -4.52 -3.14
C SER A 193 23.64 -4.35 -4.67
N THR A 194 22.52 -4.68 -5.33
CA THR A 194 22.36 -4.51 -6.78
C THR A 194 22.39 -3.03 -7.16
N ALA A 195 21.68 -2.17 -6.43
CA ALA A 195 21.69 -0.72 -6.66
C ALA A 195 23.10 -0.11 -6.49
N VAL A 196 23.87 -0.59 -5.53
CA VAL A 196 25.27 -0.16 -5.34
C VAL A 196 26.15 -0.60 -6.52
N VAL A 197 25.95 -1.81 -7.04
CA VAL A 197 26.68 -2.33 -8.20
C VAL A 197 26.33 -1.51 -9.46
N GLU A 198 25.05 -1.21 -9.69
CA GLU A 198 24.62 -0.38 -10.81
C GLU A 198 25.18 1.05 -10.72
N ALA A 199 25.15 1.68 -9.54
CA ALA A 199 25.73 2.99 -9.32
C ALA A 199 27.26 3.02 -9.53
N ARG A 200 27.98 1.95 -9.17
CA ARG A 200 29.42 1.81 -9.49
C ARG A 200 29.68 1.62 -10.97
N THR A 201 28.86 0.85 -11.65
CA THR A 201 28.97 0.61 -13.09
C THR A 201 28.74 1.88 -13.89
N VAL A 202 27.71 2.68 -13.52
CA VAL A 202 27.43 3.98 -14.15
C VAL A 202 28.59 4.97 -13.95
N ARG A 203 29.24 5.00 -12.78
CA ARG A 203 30.44 5.83 -12.55
C ARG A 203 31.64 5.37 -13.37
N HIS A 204 31.76 4.06 -13.60
CA HIS A 204 32.89 3.51 -14.38
C HIS A 204 32.73 3.75 -15.89
N LEU A 205 31.49 3.92 -16.37
CA LEU A 205 31.18 4.22 -17.78
C LEU A 205 31.21 5.72 -18.12
N GLY A 206 31.63 6.60 -17.20
CA GLY A 206 31.91 8.01 -17.50
C GLY A 206 30.70 8.88 -17.84
N ILE A 207 29.47 8.47 -17.53
CA ILE A 207 28.26 9.27 -17.73
C ILE A 207 28.01 10.08 -16.45
N VAL A 208 28.90 11.02 -16.15
CA VAL A 208 28.69 12.03 -15.09
C VAL A 208 28.41 13.36 -15.78
N GLY A 209 27.15 13.81 -15.67
CA GLY A 209 26.78 15.18 -15.99
C GLY A 209 27.56 16.16 -15.10
N ARG A 210 28.07 17.22 -15.74
CA ARG A 210 28.83 18.31 -15.12
C ARG A 210 28.11 18.85 -13.88
N GLU A 211 28.85 18.92 -12.77
CA GLU A 211 28.47 19.76 -11.63
C GLU A 211 28.32 21.23 -12.04
N PRO A 212 27.30 21.95 -11.52
CA PRO A 212 27.22 23.39 -11.70
C PRO A 212 28.40 24.05 -10.98
N ARG A 213 29.13 24.89 -11.74
CA ARG A 213 30.23 25.73 -11.22
C ARG A 213 29.70 26.66 -10.13
N ASP A 214 30.30 26.59 -8.96
CA ASP A 214 30.19 27.50 -7.85
C ASP A 214 30.69 28.88 -8.28
N GLU A 215 29.80 29.80 -8.64
CA GLU A 215 30.11 31.23 -8.85
C GLU A 215 30.26 31.90 -7.47
N ARG A 216 31.50 31.94 -6.99
CA ARG A 216 31.88 32.78 -5.85
C ARG A 216 31.65 34.24 -6.19
N VAL A 217 30.62 34.83 -5.64
CA VAL A 217 30.38 36.28 -5.64
C VAL A 217 31.55 36.94 -4.88
N ARG A 218 32.39 37.67 -5.61
CA ARG A 218 33.37 38.60 -5.05
C ARG A 218 32.61 39.81 -4.49
N VAL A 219 32.72 40.04 -3.18
CA VAL A 219 32.35 41.29 -2.55
C VAL A 219 33.52 42.27 -2.71
N PRO A 220 33.31 43.46 -3.30
CA PRO A 220 34.37 44.49 -3.32
C PRO A 220 34.47 45.15 -1.95
N ALA A 221 35.70 45.25 -1.45
CA ALA A 221 36.03 46.08 -0.31
C ALA A 221 36.05 47.55 -0.76
N GLY A 222 35.36 48.39 -0.01
CA GLY A 222 35.41 49.85 -0.02
C GLY A 222 35.10 50.36 1.36
#